data_e326810fb6eaf3e8536558a7adb976a2
#
_entry.id   e326810fb6eaf3e8536558a7adb976a2
#
_cell.length_a   1.000
_cell.length_b   1.000
_cell.length_c   1.000
_cell.angle_alpha   90.00
_cell.angle_beta   90.00
_cell.angle_gamma   90.00
#
_symmetry.space_group_name_H-M   'P 1'
#
loop_
_entity.id
_entity.type
_entity.pdbx_description
1 polymer ?
#
loop_
_entity_poly.entity_id
_entity_poly.type
_entity_poly.pdbx_seq_one_letter_code
_entity_poly.pdbx_strand_id
1 'polypeptide(L)'
;KLADRLHNMRTINFVKDKDKIVKKAKETMEIYAPLADRMGMNKIRDELEDLSFSVLNKPARDLILDRLKFIKNNREDTFKIVAAELIDLLKSNGINATIAGREKTPFSIWRKIQNKKISLEQLTDIIGFRILVTDIDACYKTLGILHSKFSAIPGKFKDYISTPKINKYKSIHTSVIGPKKNRIEIQIRTNEMHEFAERGIASHWK
;
A
#
# COMPACT_ATOMS: atom_id res chain seq x y z
N LYS A 1 4.12 22.88 -6.82
CA LYS A 1 5.49 22.31 -6.71
C LYS A 1 5.50 20.77 -6.77
N LEU A 2 4.63 20.03 -6.01
CA LEU A 2 4.60 18.56 -6.08
C LEU A 2 4.18 18.06 -7.47
N ALA A 3 3.16 18.65 -8.08
CA ALA A 3 2.71 18.28 -9.43
C ALA A 3 3.79 18.54 -10.49
N ASP A 4 4.47 19.68 -10.41
CA ASP A 4 5.61 20.02 -11.26
C ASP A 4 6.77 19.04 -11.09
N ARG A 5 7.12 18.70 -9.83
CA ARG A 5 8.15 17.69 -9.55
C ARG A 5 7.77 16.32 -10.10
N LEU A 6 6.52 15.91 -9.95
CA LEU A 6 6.03 14.65 -10.49
C LEU A 6 6.12 14.61 -12.01
N HIS A 7 5.69 15.69 -12.69
CA HIS A 7 5.85 15.81 -14.14
C HIS A 7 7.32 15.70 -14.57
N ASN A 8 8.21 16.44 -13.89
CA ASN A 8 9.64 16.39 -14.15
C ASN A 8 10.24 14.99 -13.94
N MET A 9 9.77 14.23 -12.94
CA MET A 9 10.24 12.87 -12.72
C MET A 9 9.72 11.88 -13.75
N ARG A 10 8.47 12.03 -14.21
CA ARG A 10 7.91 11.22 -15.30
C ARG A 10 8.65 11.42 -16.63
N THR A 11 9.21 12.61 -16.83
CA THR A 11 9.93 13.00 -18.06
C THR A 11 11.45 12.97 -17.89
N ILE A 12 11.98 12.41 -16.79
CA ILE A 12 13.41 12.45 -16.44
C ILE A 12 14.29 11.80 -17.52
N ASN A 13 13.78 10.80 -18.23
CA ASN A 13 14.50 10.08 -19.27
C ASN A 13 14.84 10.93 -20.51
N PHE A 14 14.18 12.08 -20.70
CA PHE A 14 14.49 13.03 -21.79
C PHE A 14 15.64 13.98 -21.44
N VAL A 15 16.10 13.98 -20.19
CA VAL A 15 17.25 14.77 -19.74
C VAL A 15 18.53 14.04 -20.16
N LYS A 16 19.43 14.72 -20.90
CA LYS A 16 20.69 14.13 -21.40
C LYS A 16 21.77 14.05 -20.32
N ASP A 17 21.76 14.95 -19.36
CA ASP A 17 22.78 15.10 -18.33
C ASP A 17 22.51 14.11 -17.18
N LYS A 18 23.33 13.06 -17.08
CA LYS A 18 23.22 12.02 -16.07
C LYS A 18 23.35 12.53 -14.62
N ASP A 19 24.25 13.49 -14.39
CA ASP A 19 24.46 14.04 -13.06
C ASP A 19 23.24 14.83 -12.57
N LYS A 20 22.63 15.59 -13.49
CA LYS A 20 21.35 16.28 -13.19
C LYS A 20 20.21 15.31 -12.91
N ILE A 21 20.14 14.19 -13.64
CA ILE A 21 19.15 13.12 -13.41
C ILE A 21 19.30 12.58 -11.98
N VAL A 22 20.50 12.16 -11.60
CA VAL A 22 20.79 11.59 -10.27
C VAL A 22 20.51 12.63 -9.16
N LYS A 23 20.96 13.87 -9.33
CA LYS A 23 20.73 14.96 -8.39
C LYS A 23 19.22 15.20 -8.18
N LYS A 24 18.45 15.27 -9.28
CA LYS A 24 17.00 15.48 -9.21
C LYS A 24 16.28 14.30 -8.54
N ALA A 25 16.69 13.06 -8.81
CA ALA A 25 16.14 11.87 -8.18
C ALA A 25 16.42 11.83 -6.65
N LYS A 26 17.65 12.17 -6.22
CA LYS A 26 18.00 12.29 -4.79
C LYS A 26 17.16 13.35 -4.10
N GLU A 27 17.11 14.56 -4.65
CA GLU A 27 16.29 15.67 -4.11
C GLU A 27 14.80 15.27 -4.00
N THR A 28 14.29 14.55 -5.00
CA THR A 28 12.92 14.04 -5.00
C THR A 28 12.69 13.05 -3.86
N MET A 29 13.61 12.12 -3.67
CA MET A 29 13.53 11.11 -2.61
C MET A 29 13.65 11.70 -1.20
N GLU A 30 14.53 12.70 -1.03
CA GLU A 30 14.87 13.26 0.28
C GLU A 30 13.92 14.39 0.72
N ILE A 31 13.32 15.12 -0.23
CA ILE A 31 12.51 16.32 0.07
C ILE A 31 11.07 16.15 -0.39
N TYR A 32 10.83 15.85 -1.67
CA TYR A 32 9.48 15.92 -2.23
C TYR A 32 8.60 14.71 -1.88
N ALA A 33 9.15 13.50 -1.82
CA ALA A 33 8.41 12.34 -1.39
C ALA A 33 8.01 12.42 0.10
N PRO A 34 8.90 12.81 1.05
CA PRO A 34 8.51 13.11 2.42
C PRO A 34 7.50 14.24 2.56
N LEU A 35 7.59 15.28 1.73
CA LEU A 35 6.60 16.37 1.71
C LEU A 35 5.22 15.85 1.29
N ALA A 36 5.15 15.04 0.24
CA ALA A 36 3.90 14.41 -0.20
C ALA A 36 3.30 13.50 0.90
N ASP A 37 4.14 12.75 1.62
CA ASP A 37 3.71 11.94 2.77
C ASP A 37 3.11 12.78 3.90
N ARG A 38 3.76 13.89 4.28
CA ARG A 38 3.24 14.83 5.29
C ARG A 38 1.90 15.43 4.90
N MET A 39 1.67 15.67 3.61
CA MET A 39 0.40 16.17 3.07
C MET A 39 -0.65 15.07 2.89
N GLY A 40 -0.35 13.82 3.23
CA GLY A 40 -1.24 12.67 3.06
C GLY A 40 -1.42 12.22 1.61
N MET A 41 -0.66 12.78 0.66
CA MET A 41 -0.77 12.52 -0.79
C MET A 41 -0.01 11.22 -1.14
N ASN A 42 -0.48 10.09 -0.59
CA ASN A 42 0.27 8.82 -0.67
C ASN A 42 0.49 8.34 -2.11
N LYS A 43 -0.46 8.57 -3.01
CA LYS A 43 -0.32 8.20 -4.43
C LYS A 43 0.85 8.94 -5.09
N ILE A 44 0.96 10.24 -4.84
CA ILE A 44 2.07 11.08 -5.36
C ILE A 44 3.39 10.66 -4.72
N ARG A 45 3.42 10.44 -3.39
CA ARG A 45 4.60 9.95 -2.69
C ARG A 45 5.10 8.64 -3.30
N ASP A 46 4.22 7.66 -3.43
CA ASP A 46 4.56 6.33 -3.93
C ASP A 46 5.13 6.38 -5.35
N GLU A 47 4.56 7.24 -6.21
CA GLU A 47 5.05 7.43 -7.57
C GLU A 47 6.40 8.17 -7.61
N LEU A 48 6.57 9.22 -6.80
CA LEU A 48 7.85 9.94 -6.68
C LEU A 48 8.96 9.02 -6.15
N GLU A 49 8.66 8.20 -5.13
CA GLU A 49 9.58 7.19 -4.59
C GLU A 49 9.98 6.17 -5.67
N ASP A 50 9.03 5.62 -6.44
CA ASP A 50 9.32 4.60 -7.45
C ASP A 50 10.10 5.17 -8.64
N LEU A 51 9.75 6.35 -9.13
CA LEU A 51 10.49 7.04 -10.19
C LEU A 51 11.91 7.37 -9.75
N SER A 52 12.10 7.84 -8.53
CA SER A 52 13.44 8.11 -7.99
C SER A 52 14.25 6.83 -7.79
N PHE A 53 13.61 5.76 -7.32
CA PHE A 53 14.24 4.46 -7.13
C PHE A 53 14.69 3.85 -8.46
N SER A 54 13.92 4.05 -9.55
CA SER A 54 14.30 3.60 -10.89
C SER A 54 15.59 4.25 -11.41
N VAL A 55 15.92 5.44 -10.93
CA VAL A 55 17.17 6.16 -11.25
C VAL A 55 18.30 5.76 -10.31
N LEU A 56 18.02 5.78 -8.99
CA LEU A 56 19.05 5.65 -7.97
C LEU A 56 19.53 4.21 -7.73
N ASN A 57 18.66 3.22 -7.94
CA ASN A 57 18.99 1.81 -7.78
C ASN A 57 18.15 0.93 -8.70
N LYS A 58 18.33 1.12 -10.00
CA LYS A 58 17.63 0.37 -11.03
C LYS A 58 17.76 -1.16 -10.87
N PRO A 59 18.94 -1.75 -10.60
CA PRO A 59 19.07 -3.20 -10.48
C PRO A 59 18.19 -3.78 -9.34
N ALA A 60 18.18 -3.15 -8.18
CA ALA A 60 17.37 -3.61 -7.06
C ALA A 60 15.85 -3.47 -7.36
N ARG A 61 15.47 -2.38 -8.04
CA ARG A 61 14.09 -2.19 -8.48
C ARG A 61 13.64 -3.27 -9.47
N ASP A 62 14.45 -3.55 -10.48
CA ASP A 62 14.12 -4.53 -11.52
C ASP A 62 13.98 -5.94 -10.90
N LEU A 63 14.91 -6.34 -10.01
CA LEU A 63 14.82 -7.61 -9.28
C LEU A 63 13.50 -7.76 -8.50
N ILE A 64 13.08 -6.68 -7.82
CA ILE A 64 11.81 -6.69 -7.07
C ILE A 64 10.61 -6.78 -8.01
N LEU A 65 10.62 -6.05 -9.13
CA LEU A 65 9.55 -6.09 -10.12
C LEU A 65 9.41 -7.48 -10.74
N ASP A 66 10.49 -8.14 -11.09
CA ASP A 66 10.46 -9.48 -11.66
C ASP A 66 9.91 -10.49 -10.64
N ARG A 67 10.29 -10.35 -9.37
CA ARG A 67 9.71 -11.19 -8.29
C ARG A 67 8.22 -10.93 -8.11
N LEU A 68 7.77 -9.68 -8.14
CA LEU A 68 6.34 -9.34 -8.04
C LEU A 68 5.54 -9.89 -9.22
N LYS A 69 6.07 -9.82 -10.44
CA LYS A 69 5.45 -10.44 -11.63
C LYS A 69 5.32 -11.95 -11.47
N PHE A 70 6.40 -12.62 -11.05
CA PHE A 70 6.39 -14.07 -10.81
C PHE A 70 5.32 -14.48 -9.79
N ILE A 71 5.21 -13.73 -8.68
CA ILE A 71 4.21 -13.99 -7.64
C ILE A 71 2.80 -13.76 -8.17
N LYS A 72 2.58 -12.67 -8.90
CA LYS A 72 1.26 -12.35 -9.49
C LYS A 72 0.80 -13.49 -10.39
N ASN A 73 1.66 -13.96 -11.27
CA ASN A 73 1.33 -15.04 -12.21
C ASN A 73 1.06 -16.38 -11.50
N ASN A 74 1.82 -16.70 -10.45
CA ASN A 74 1.70 -18.00 -9.77
C ASN A 74 0.65 -18.04 -8.65
N ARG A 75 0.12 -16.88 -8.22
CA ARG A 75 -0.83 -16.78 -7.10
C ARG A 75 -2.14 -16.11 -7.45
N GLU A 76 -2.39 -15.86 -8.73
CA GLU A 76 -3.63 -15.20 -9.16
C GLU A 76 -4.88 -15.96 -8.71
N ASP A 77 -4.86 -17.29 -8.84
CA ASP A 77 -5.97 -18.13 -8.39
C ASP A 77 -6.14 -18.11 -6.86
N THR A 78 -5.03 -18.15 -6.13
CA THR A 78 -5.07 -18.05 -4.66
C THR A 78 -5.65 -16.71 -4.24
N PHE A 79 -5.27 -15.62 -4.92
CA PHE A 79 -5.80 -14.30 -4.66
C PHE A 79 -7.31 -14.23 -4.90
N LYS A 80 -7.79 -14.77 -6.02
CA LYS A 80 -9.22 -14.81 -6.37
C LYS A 80 -10.03 -15.61 -5.34
N ILE A 81 -9.51 -16.79 -4.92
CA ILE A 81 -10.16 -17.64 -3.92
C ILE A 81 -10.28 -16.91 -2.58
N VAL A 82 -9.19 -16.30 -2.11
CA VAL A 82 -9.20 -15.57 -0.85
C VAL A 82 -10.13 -14.34 -0.92
N ALA A 83 -10.11 -13.62 -2.03
CA ALA A 83 -11.00 -12.47 -2.23
C ALA A 83 -12.48 -12.88 -2.20
N ALA A 84 -12.84 -13.96 -2.89
CA ALA A 84 -14.21 -14.50 -2.90
C ALA A 84 -14.66 -14.91 -1.49
N GLU A 85 -13.82 -15.65 -0.75
CA GLU A 85 -14.15 -16.06 0.62
C GLU A 85 -14.34 -14.87 1.58
N LEU A 86 -13.51 -13.82 1.44
CA LEU A 86 -13.69 -12.60 2.22
C LEU A 86 -15.00 -11.87 1.85
N ILE A 87 -15.35 -11.80 0.57
CA ILE A 87 -16.60 -11.19 0.10
C ILE A 87 -17.80 -11.93 0.67
N ASP A 88 -17.82 -13.26 0.53
CA ASP A 88 -18.92 -14.11 1.01
C ASP A 88 -19.07 -14.04 2.54
N LEU A 89 -17.94 -14.04 3.27
CA LEU A 89 -17.92 -13.89 4.72
C LEU A 89 -18.55 -12.57 5.16
N LEU A 90 -18.18 -11.46 4.54
CA LEU A 90 -18.73 -10.14 4.90
C LEU A 90 -20.19 -10.00 4.50
N LYS A 91 -20.55 -10.45 3.31
CA LYS A 91 -21.94 -10.41 2.81
C LYS A 91 -22.87 -11.24 3.67
N SER A 92 -22.47 -12.45 4.10
CA SER A 92 -23.29 -13.31 4.98
C SER A 92 -23.48 -12.72 6.38
N ASN A 93 -22.63 -11.79 6.80
CA ASN A 93 -22.77 -11.02 8.05
C ASN A 93 -23.40 -9.62 7.85
N GLY A 94 -24.00 -9.36 6.69
CA GLY A 94 -24.71 -8.11 6.42
C GLY A 94 -23.79 -6.91 6.16
N ILE A 95 -22.49 -7.12 5.89
CA ILE A 95 -21.55 -6.05 5.56
C ILE A 95 -21.43 -5.91 4.03
N ASN A 96 -21.84 -4.76 3.53
CA ASN A 96 -21.59 -4.38 2.13
C ASN A 96 -20.19 -3.77 2.00
N ALA A 97 -19.28 -4.49 1.36
CA ALA A 97 -17.88 -4.11 1.24
C ALA A 97 -17.37 -4.27 -0.19
N THR A 98 -16.48 -3.36 -0.59
CA THR A 98 -15.64 -3.53 -1.79
C THR A 98 -14.28 -4.04 -1.38
N ILE A 99 -13.85 -5.16 -1.96
CA ILE A 99 -12.55 -5.77 -1.67
C ILE A 99 -11.65 -5.67 -2.90
N ALA A 100 -10.47 -5.09 -2.70
CA ALA A 100 -9.45 -4.94 -3.74
C ALA A 100 -8.09 -5.43 -3.26
N GLY A 101 -7.30 -5.96 -4.17
CA GLY A 101 -5.91 -6.26 -3.89
C GLY A 101 -5.09 -5.01 -3.61
N ARG A 102 -4.16 -5.13 -2.68
CA ARG A 102 -3.22 -4.07 -2.37
C ARG A 102 -1.84 -4.45 -2.90
N GLU A 103 -1.44 -3.80 -3.97
CA GLU A 103 -0.08 -3.94 -4.48
C GLU A 103 0.91 -3.14 -3.61
N LYS A 104 2.09 -3.71 -3.37
CA LYS A 104 3.19 -3.03 -2.67
C LYS A 104 4.10 -2.40 -3.71
N THR A 105 4.48 -1.14 -3.50
CA THR A 105 5.44 -0.48 -4.39
C THR A 105 6.84 -1.09 -4.25
N PRO A 106 7.63 -1.16 -5.33
CA PRO A 106 8.99 -1.71 -5.28
C PRO A 106 9.86 -1.03 -4.23
N PHE A 107 9.80 0.29 -4.13
CA PHE A 107 10.56 1.03 -3.12
C PHE A 107 10.11 0.71 -1.70
N SER A 108 8.80 0.53 -1.43
CA SER A 108 8.32 0.15 -0.10
C SER A 108 8.82 -1.23 0.34
N ILE A 109 8.95 -2.15 -0.61
CA ILE A 109 9.54 -3.48 -0.40
C ILE A 109 11.04 -3.34 -0.10
N TRP A 110 11.77 -2.62 -0.95
CA TRP A 110 13.20 -2.34 -0.76
C TRP A 110 13.50 -1.75 0.61
N ARG A 111 12.78 -0.70 1.00
CA ARG A 111 12.93 -0.05 2.30
C ARG A 111 12.69 -1.01 3.48
N LYS A 112 11.72 -1.93 3.36
CA LYS A 112 11.47 -2.95 4.39
C LYS A 112 12.59 -3.99 4.48
N ILE A 113 13.14 -4.43 3.35
CA ILE A 113 14.28 -5.34 3.31
C ILE A 113 15.48 -4.71 4.03
N GLN A 114 15.82 -3.46 3.69
CA GLN A 114 16.94 -2.74 4.30
C GLN A 114 16.75 -2.53 5.81
N ASN A 115 15.55 -2.09 6.23
CA ASN A 115 15.29 -1.73 7.63
C ASN A 115 15.08 -2.94 8.54
N LYS A 116 14.58 -4.06 8.03
CA LYS A 116 14.18 -5.21 8.84
C LYS A 116 15.08 -6.44 8.66
N LYS A 117 16.05 -6.39 7.74
CA LYS A 117 16.93 -7.51 7.37
C LYS A 117 16.15 -8.80 7.06
N ILE A 118 14.97 -8.67 6.43
CA ILE A 118 14.12 -9.79 6.02
C ILE A 118 14.29 -10.05 4.54
N SER A 119 14.09 -11.31 4.11
CA SER A 119 14.24 -11.67 2.71
C SER A 119 13.08 -11.14 1.84
N LEU A 120 13.32 -11.04 0.54
CA LEU A 120 12.31 -10.66 -0.43
C LEU A 120 11.14 -11.66 -0.43
N GLU A 121 11.43 -12.96 -0.27
CA GLU A 121 10.42 -14.02 -0.18
C GLU A 121 9.49 -13.81 1.00
N GLN A 122 10.01 -13.56 2.20
CA GLN A 122 9.21 -13.32 3.40
C GLN A 122 8.27 -12.12 3.27
N LEU A 123 8.65 -11.09 2.50
CA LEU A 123 7.80 -9.92 2.27
C LEU A 123 6.73 -10.15 1.22
N THR A 124 7.02 -10.98 0.25
CA THR A 124 6.14 -11.21 -0.90
C THR A 124 5.16 -12.35 -0.67
N ASP A 125 5.36 -13.14 0.38
CA ASP A 125 4.44 -14.21 0.78
C ASP A 125 3.13 -13.73 1.43
N ILE A 126 3.01 -12.44 1.70
CA ILE A 126 1.84 -11.83 2.31
C ILE A 126 0.91 -11.28 1.23
N ILE A 127 -0.29 -11.82 1.16
CA ILE A 127 -1.36 -11.30 0.30
C ILE A 127 -1.96 -10.06 0.96
N GLY A 128 -2.00 -8.96 0.24
CA GLY A 128 -2.56 -7.71 0.75
C GLY A 128 -3.95 -7.45 0.20
N PHE A 129 -4.90 -7.10 1.08
CA PHE A 129 -6.23 -6.67 0.70
C PHE A 129 -6.57 -5.32 1.31
N ARG A 130 -7.42 -4.60 0.60
CA ARG A 130 -8.10 -3.41 1.07
C ARG A 130 -9.59 -3.67 1.05
N ILE A 131 -10.24 -3.44 2.19
CA ILE A 131 -11.67 -3.57 2.37
C ILE A 131 -12.23 -2.17 2.59
N LEU A 132 -13.12 -1.75 1.70
CA LEU A 132 -13.82 -0.48 1.77
C LEU A 132 -15.25 -0.73 2.21
N VAL A 133 -15.69 -0.01 3.24
CA VAL A 133 -17.02 -0.10 3.82
C VAL A 133 -17.67 1.27 3.91
N THR A 134 -18.94 1.34 4.30
CA THR A 134 -19.75 2.56 4.30
C THR A 134 -19.33 3.56 5.37
N ASP A 135 -19.09 3.10 6.59
CA ASP A 135 -18.92 3.93 7.78
C ASP A 135 -17.96 3.31 8.80
N ILE A 136 -17.69 4.04 9.88
CA ILE A 136 -16.75 3.62 10.93
C ILE A 136 -17.25 2.39 11.68
N ASP A 137 -18.56 2.30 11.96
CA ASP A 137 -19.15 1.15 12.65
C ASP A 137 -18.95 -0.12 11.81
N ALA A 138 -19.15 -0.03 10.50
CA ALA A 138 -18.87 -1.12 9.57
C ALA A 138 -17.39 -1.51 9.55
N CYS A 139 -16.45 -0.56 9.75
CA CYS A 139 -15.03 -0.88 9.88
C CYS A 139 -14.75 -1.81 11.08
N TYR A 140 -15.31 -1.47 12.26
CA TYR A 140 -15.10 -2.27 13.47
C TYR A 140 -15.87 -3.59 13.44
N LYS A 141 -17.08 -3.62 12.87
CA LYS A 141 -17.81 -4.87 12.63
C LYS A 141 -17.03 -5.81 11.71
N THR A 142 -16.51 -5.27 10.61
CA THR A 142 -15.64 -6.03 9.68
C THR A 142 -14.44 -6.62 10.40
N LEU A 143 -13.75 -5.86 11.25
CA LEU A 143 -12.63 -6.34 12.05
C LEU A 143 -13.05 -7.51 12.95
N GLY A 144 -14.17 -7.36 13.68
CA GLY A 144 -14.71 -8.40 14.57
C GLY A 144 -15.02 -9.69 13.82
N ILE A 145 -15.68 -9.60 12.65
CA ILE A 145 -15.99 -10.74 11.79
C ILE A 145 -14.72 -11.45 11.33
N LEU A 146 -13.72 -10.70 10.87
CA LEU A 146 -12.46 -11.27 10.41
C LEU A 146 -11.69 -11.97 11.53
N HIS A 147 -11.63 -11.38 12.73
CA HIS A 147 -10.90 -11.94 13.86
C HIS A 147 -11.65 -13.10 14.53
N SER A 148 -12.98 -13.18 14.41
CA SER A 148 -13.74 -14.35 14.86
C SER A 148 -13.59 -15.56 13.90
N LYS A 149 -13.36 -15.30 12.62
CA LYS A 149 -13.19 -16.35 11.60
C LYS A 149 -11.73 -16.81 11.43
N PHE A 150 -10.78 -15.87 11.50
CA PHE A 150 -9.37 -16.12 11.21
C PHE A 150 -8.48 -15.73 12.39
N SER A 151 -7.45 -16.52 12.67
CA SER A 151 -6.48 -16.21 13.72
C SER A 151 -5.68 -14.95 13.39
N ALA A 152 -5.76 -13.93 14.23
CA ALA A 152 -4.97 -12.73 14.10
C ALA A 152 -3.48 -12.98 14.40
N ILE A 153 -2.60 -12.34 13.64
CA ILE A 153 -1.14 -12.43 13.86
C ILE A 153 -0.75 -11.40 14.93
N PRO A 154 -0.18 -11.82 16.08
CA PRO A 154 0.22 -10.91 17.16
C PRO A 154 1.14 -9.78 16.66
N GLY A 155 0.96 -8.57 17.21
CA GLY A 155 1.78 -7.40 16.90
C GLY A 155 1.57 -6.81 15.49
N LYS A 156 0.57 -7.31 14.74
CA LYS A 156 0.24 -6.81 13.38
C LYS A 156 -1.05 -5.99 13.32
N PHE A 157 -1.70 -5.81 14.45
CA PHE A 157 -2.88 -4.94 14.57
C PHE A 157 -2.47 -3.49 14.82
N LYS A 158 -3.11 -2.56 14.09
CA LYS A 158 -2.98 -1.10 14.31
C LYS A 158 -4.30 -0.43 13.98
N ASP A 159 -4.80 0.35 14.90
CA ASP A 159 -6.01 1.15 14.73
C ASP A 159 -5.63 2.62 14.50
N TYR A 160 -5.65 3.03 13.23
CA TYR A 160 -5.46 4.42 12.84
C TYR A 160 -6.80 5.17 12.64
N ILE A 161 -7.95 4.56 12.99
CA ILE A 161 -9.22 5.26 13.06
C ILE A 161 -9.32 5.98 14.41
N SER A 162 -9.08 5.25 15.50
CA SER A 162 -9.08 5.80 16.86
C SER A 162 -7.86 6.69 17.11
N THR A 163 -6.69 6.34 16.55
CA THR A 163 -5.44 7.10 16.70
C THR A 163 -4.85 7.41 15.33
N PRO A 164 -5.34 8.44 14.62
CA PRO A 164 -4.88 8.80 13.29
C PRO A 164 -3.39 9.15 13.26
N LYS A 165 -2.75 8.90 12.12
CA LYS A 165 -1.37 9.38 11.91
C LYS A 165 -1.31 10.90 11.85
N ILE A 166 -0.12 11.46 12.05
CA ILE A 166 0.14 12.92 11.98
C ILE A 166 -0.38 13.52 10.66
N ASN A 167 -0.29 12.79 9.55
CA ASN A 167 -0.80 13.19 8.25
C ASN A 167 -2.31 12.91 8.06
N LYS A 168 -3.06 12.73 9.15
CA LYS A 168 -4.52 12.44 9.19
C LYS A 168 -4.95 11.15 8.49
N TYR A 169 -4.01 10.25 8.16
CA TYR A 169 -4.33 8.94 7.62
C TYR A 169 -5.13 8.11 8.63
N LYS A 170 -6.26 7.55 8.18
CA LYS A 170 -7.14 6.67 8.96
C LYS A 170 -7.32 5.33 8.26
N SER A 171 -7.21 4.24 8.99
CA SER A 171 -7.50 2.87 8.55
C SER A 171 -7.28 1.91 9.71
N ILE A 172 -7.98 0.79 9.76
CA ILE A 172 -7.60 -0.35 10.59
C ILE A 172 -6.66 -1.23 9.78
N HIS A 173 -5.53 -1.60 10.37
CA HIS A 173 -4.61 -2.57 9.78
C HIS A 173 -4.60 -3.81 10.64
N THR A 174 -4.80 -4.96 10.04
CA THR A 174 -4.65 -6.26 10.70
C THR A 174 -3.99 -7.26 9.76
N SER A 175 -3.44 -8.32 10.33
CA SER A 175 -2.94 -9.47 9.56
C SER A 175 -3.48 -10.73 10.19
N VAL A 176 -3.98 -11.63 9.36
CA VAL A 176 -4.59 -12.89 9.79
C VAL A 176 -3.99 -14.07 9.04
N ILE A 177 -4.16 -15.27 9.60
CA ILE A 177 -3.96 -16.53 8.89
C ILE A 177 -5.31 -16.89 8.28
N GLY A 178 -5.44 -16.65 7.00
CA GLY A 178 -6.67 -16.87 6.25
C GLY A 178 -6.74 -18.24 5.58
N PRO A 179 -7.55 -18.36 4.52
CA PRO A 179 -7.76 -19.60 3.77
C PRO A 179 -6.44 -20.22 3.31
N LYS A 180 -6.39 -21.56 3.30
CA LYS A 180 -5.19 -22.34 2.90
C LYS A 180 -3.91 -21.92 3.66
N LYS A 181 -4.05 -21.45 4.92
CA LYS A 181 -2.93 -20.98 5.77
C LYS A 181 -2.14 -19.80 5.17
N ASN A 182 -2.74 -19.05 4.25
CA ASN A 182 -2.10 -17.85 3.71
C ASN A 182 -2.06 -16.72 4.74
N ARG A 183 -0.93 -16.01 4.78
CA ARG A 183 -0.82 -14.78 5.56
C ARG A 183 -1.45 -13.63 4.79
N ILE A 184 -2.48 -13.03 5.36
CA ILE A 184 -3.27 -11.97 4.74
C ILE A 184 -3.09 -10.69 5.54
N GLU A 185 -2.64 -9.62 4.87
CA GLU A 185 -2.58 -8.27 5.42
C GLU A 185 -3.81 -7.49 4.95
N ILE A 186 -4.61 -6.99 5.87
CA ILE A 186 -5.89 -6.34 5.56
C ILE A 186 -5.87 -4.90 6.04
N GLN A 187 -6.29 -3.99 5.17
CA GLN A 187 -6.59 -2.60 5.49
C GLN A 187 -8.10 -2.38 5.38
N ILE A 188 -8.74 -1.97 6.48
CA ILE A 188 -10.18 -1.69 6.53
C ILE A 188 -10.34 -0.17 6.69
N ARG A 189 -11.17 0.45 5.86
CA ARG A 189 -11.43 1.89 5.90
C ARG A 189 -12.73 2.24 5.16
N THR A 190 -13.29 3.41 5.44
CA THR A 190 -14.43 3.91 4.68
C THR A 190 -13.98 4.42 3.30
N ASN A 191 -14.96 4.64 2.40
CA ASN A 191 -14.69 5.27 1.10
C ASN A 191 -14.07 6.66 1.27
N GLU A 192 -14.53 7.47 2.22
CA GLU A 192 -13.98 8.79 2.52
C GLU A 192 -12.51 8.70 2.99
N MET A 193 -12.21 7.79 3.92
CA MET A 193 -10.84 7.54 4.37
C MET A 193 -9.95 7.06 3.22
N HIS A 194 -10.50 6.33 2.27
CA HIS A 194 -9.77 5.89 1.08
C HIS A 194 -9.40 7.07 0.19
N GLU A 195 -10.37 7.92 -0.16
CA GLU A 195 -10.12 9.13 -0.94
C GLU A 195 -9.06 10.02 -0.29
N PHE A 196 -9.19 10.23 1.03
CA PHE A 196 -8.18 10.99 1.77
C PHE A 196 -6.80 10.31 1.75
N ALA A 197 -6.73 8.98 1.91
CA ALA A 197 -5.48 8.24 1.87
C ALA A 197 -4.78 8.27 0.50
N GLU A 198 -5.53 8.44 -0.59
CA GLU A 198 -4.97 8.53 -1.95
C GLU A 198 -4.56 9.97 -2.31
N ARG A 199 -5.39 10.96 -1.96
CA ARG A 199 -5.25 12.36 -2.42
C ARG A 199 -4.76 13.33 -1.34
N GLY A 200 -4.79 12.92 -0.06
CA GLY A 200 -4.41 13.78 1.06
C GLY A 200 -5.27 15.03 1.14
N ILE A 201 -4.65 16.15 1.48
CA ILE A 201 -5.34 17.44 1.58
C ILE A 201 -6.01 17.89 0.27
N ALA A 202 -5.58 17.37 -0.87
CA ALA A 202 -6.21 17.65 -2.16
C ALA A 202 -7.58 16.98 -2.35
N SER A 203 -7.98 16.05 -1.46
CA SER A 203 -9.29 15.41 -1.50
C SER A 203 -10.45 16.39 -1.26
N HIS A 204 -10.19 17.51 -0.59
CA HIS A 204 -11.19 18.58 -0.32
C HIS A 204 -11.31 19.61 -1.45
N TRP A 205 -10.45 19.53 -2.47
CA TRP A 205 -10.50 20.42 -3.62
C TRP A 205 -11.29 19.75 -4.74
N LYS A 206 -12.61 19.89 -4.67
CA LYS A 206 -13.55 19.57 -5.75
C LYS A 206 -13.93 20.83 -6.48
#